data_f673f12be30ab78cd3cbee54d4b40b19
#
_entry.id   f673f12be30ab78cd3cbee54d4b40b19
#
_cell.length_a   1.000
_cell.length_b   1.000
_cell.length_c   1.000
_cell.angle_alpha   90.00
_cell.angle_beta   90.00
_cell.angle_gamma   90.00
#
_symmetry.space_group_name_H-M   'P 1'
#
loop_
_entity.id
_entity.type
_entity.pdbx_description
1 polymer ?
#
loop_
_entity_poly.entity_id
_entity_poly.type
_entity_poly.pdbx_seq_one_letter_code
_entity_poly.pdbx_strand_id
1 'polypeptide(L)'
;MNKADRLNQLLPNGRGVWIPIDHGASDFPIPGLTDTEGVIKSLVAAGVDGIVAQKGVVSHYQHLCEGSRTSMVIHFSVSTRHAGPDAANKVIVGHADEVIPRGGVGVSCQVNMGSPNEAAMIERMGQLSREALHHELPMFGMVLSLIHI
;
A
#
# COMPACT_ATOMS: atom_id res chain seq x y z
N MET A 1 18.96 -7.12 1.29
CA MET A 1 18.34 -6.18 2.27
C MET A 1 17.31 -6.97 3.07
N ASN A 2 17.44 -7.01 4.37
CA ASN A 2 16.54 -7.72 5.28
C ASN A 2 15.34 -6.83 5.69
N LYS A 3 14.40 -7.40 6.45
CA LYS A 3 13.19 -6.68 6.92
C LYS A 3 13.51 -5.44 7.75
N ALA A 4 14.53 -5.50 8.61
CA ALA A 4 14.89 -4.36 9.46
C ALA A 4 15.44 -3.20 8.64
N ASP A 5 16.26 -3.49 7.62
CA ASP A 5 16.79 -2.47 6.71
C ASP A 5 15.66 -1.76 5.95
N ARG A 6 14.69 -2.53 5.44
CA ARG A 6 13.51 -1.99 4.73
C ARG A 6 12.64 -1.14 5.64
N LEU A 7 12.45 -1.60 6.87
CA LEU A 7 11.67 -0.87 7.86
C LEU A 7 12.35 0.45 8.22
N ASN A 8 13.68 0.46 8.34
CA ASN A 8 14.44 1.68 8.63
C ASN A 8 14.40 2.69 7.47
N GLN A 9 14.29 2.25 6.21
CA GLN A 9 14.04 3.15 5.08
C GLN A 9 12.68 3.86 5.21
N LEU A 10 11.65 3.12 5.63
CA LEU A 10 10.30 3.63 5.76
C LEU A 10 10.05 4.42 7.06
N LEU A 11 10.80 4.10 8.11
CA LEU A 11 10.69 4.69 9.44
C LEU A 11 12.07 5.10 9.97
N PRO A 12 12.77 6.03 9.33
CA PRO A 12 14.08 6.47 9.80
C PRO A 12 13.98 7.02 11.22
N ASN A 13 14.80 6.49 12.13
CA ASN A 13 14.75 6.81 13.57
C ASN A 13 13.38 6.51 14.22
N GLY A 14 12.66 5.52 13.72
CA GLY A 14 11.36 5.09 14.25
C GLY A 14 10.17 5.96 13.85
N ARG A 15 10.35 6.91 12.93
CA ARG A 15 9.30 7.81 12.45
C ARG A 15 9.38 7.94 10.93
N GLY A 16 8.24 8.19 10.27
CA GLY A 16 8.20 8.42 8.83
C GLY A 16 6.95 9.17 8.42
N VAL A 17 7.06 9.95 7.35
CA VAL A 17 5.93 10.58 6.67
C VAL A 17 5.58 9.75 5.44
N TRP A 18 4.37 9.23 5.43
CA TRP A 18 3.87 8.38 4.34
C TRP A 18 2.63 8.98 3.72
N ILE A 19 2.58 8.94 2.39
CA ILE A 19 1.44 9.45 1.63
C ILE A 19 0.83 8.31 0.81
N PRO A 20 -0.42 7.92 1.11
CA PRO A 20 -1.14 6.94 0.32
C PRO A 20 -1.73 7.58 -0.94
N ILE A 21 -1.51 6.94 -2.08
CA ILE A 21 -2.07 7.28 -3.39
C ILE A 21 -2.72 6.05 -4.06
N ASP A 22 -3.11 5.07 -3.25
CA ASP A 22 -3.68 3.78 -3.67
C ASP A 22 -5.18 3.84 -3.99
N HIS A 23 -5.82 4.98 -3.81
CA HIS A 23 -7.27 5.19 -3.95
C HIS A 23 -7.82 4.91 -5.36
N GLY A 24 -7.00 5.08 -6.39
CA GLY A 24 -7.42 4.96 -7.79
C GLY A 24 -7.98 3.59 -8.18
N ALA A 25 -7.65 2.52 -7.46
CA ALA A 25 -8.23 1.20 -7.69
C ALA A 25 -9.68 1.09 -7.18
N SER A 26 -10.03 1.90 -6.19
CA SER A 26 -11.38 1.88 -5.56
C SER A 26 -12.30 2.94 -6.15
N ASP A 27 -11.79 4.13 -6.41
CA ASP A 27 -12.56 5.29 -6.83
C ASP A 27 -11.74 6.21 -7.77
N PHE A 28 -11.82 5.95 -9.06
CA PHE A 28 -11.12 6.73 -10.10
C PHE A 28 -12.15 7.36 -11.07
N PRO A 29 -11.94 8.57 -11.57
CA PRO A 29 -10.84 9.49 -11.28
C PRO A 29 -11.02 10.23 -9.94
N ILE A 30 -9.92 10.39 -9.19
CA ILE A 30 -9.90 11.17 -7.96
C ILE A 30 -9.22 12.51 -8.24
N PRO A 31 -9.85 13.66 -7.94
CA PRO A 31 -9.21 14.96 -8.06
C PRO A 31 -7.86 15.01 -7.31
N GLY A 32 -6.83 15.48 -7.98
CA GLY A 32 -5.47 15.52 -7.43
C GLY A 32 -4.61 14.27 -7.65
N LEU A 33 -5.18 13.13 -8.07
CA LEU A 33 -4.43 11.89 -8.38
C LEU A 33 -4.44 11.54 -9.87
N THR A 34 -5.03 12.37 -10.74
CA THR A 34 -5.12 12.12 -12.19
C THR A 34 -3.76 12.26 -12.89
N ASP A 35 -2.88 13.15 -12.39
CA ASP A 35 -1.48 13.23 -12.78
C ASP A 35 -0.61 12.48 -11.78
N THR A 36 -0.62 11.16 -11.86
CA THR A 36 0.12 10.29 -10.92
C THR A 36 1.62 10.57 -10.93
N GLU A 37 2.21 10.82 -12.10
CA GLU A 37 3.64 11.13 -12.24
C GLU A 37 4.00 12.44 -11.55
N GLY A 38 3.24 13.52 -11.79
CA GLY A 38 3.43 14.81 -11.15
C GLY A 38 3.27 14.76 -9.64
N VAL A 39 2.30 13.99 -9.14
CA VAL A 39 2.12 13.75 -7.70
C VAL A 39 3.35 13.05 -7.10
N ILE A 40 3.83 11.97 -7.70
CA ILE A 40 4.99 11.24 -7.20
C ILE A 40 6.24 12.13 -7.19
N LYS A 41 6.50 12.87 -8.26
CA LYS A 41 7.63 13.84 -8.34
C LYS A 41 7.55 14.87 -7.21
N SER A 42 6.36 15.39 -6.94
CA SER A 42 6.14 16.38 -5.87
C SER A 42 6.40 15.78 -4.48
N LEU A 43 5.96 14.54 -4.24
CA LEU A 43 6.18 13.83 -2.97
C LEU A 43 7.67 13.52 -2.75
N VAL A 44 8.37 13.09 -3.81
CA VAL A 44 9.83 12.86 -3.77
C VAL A 44 10.58 14.16 -3.47
N ALA A 45 10.21 15.26 -4.13
CA ALA A 45 10.79 16.58 -3.88
C ALA A 45 10.52 17.09 -2.46
N ALA A 46 9.36 16.76 -1.89
CA ALA A 46 9.02 17.07 -0.50
C ALA A 46 9.77 16.20 0.52
N GLY A 47 10.44 15.12 0.09
CA GLY A 47 11.24 14.24 0.93
C GLY A 47 10.40 13.37 1.86
N VAL A 48 9.24 12.88 1.41
CA VAL A 48 8.47 11.89 2.17
C VAL A 48 9.25 10.57 2.28
N ASP A 49 9.02 9.81 3.34
CA ASP A 49 9.73 8.55 3.57
C ASP A 49 9.06 7.39 2.81
N GLY A 50 7.73 7.41 2.69
CA GLY A 50 6.98 6.36 2.02
C GLY A 50 5.86 6.87 1.11
N ILE A 51 5.69 6.22 -0.03
CA ILE A 51 4.50 6.36 -0.89
C ILE A 51 3.82 4.99 -0.93
N VAL A 52 2.55 4.93 -0.54
CA VAL A 52 1.74 3.72 -0.61
C VAL A 52 0.91 3.76 -1.88
N ALA A 53 1.11 2.79 -2.77
CA ALA A 53 0.45 2.78 -4.07
C ALA A 53 0.09 1.35 -4.52
N GLN A 54 -0.80 1.23 -5.48
CA GLN A 54 -1.14 -0.03 -6.12
C GLN A 54 0.05 -0.57 -6.94
N LYS A 55 0.15 -1.89 -7.08
CA LYS A 55 1.29 -2.58 -7.70
C LYS A 55 1.65 -2.08 -9.10
N GLY A 56 0.66 -1.71 -9.91
CA GLY A 56 0.88 -1.16 -11.25
C GLY A 56 1.56 0.20 -11.21
N VAL A 57 1.17 1.07 -10.28
CA VAL A 57 1.78 2.38 -10.06
C VAL A 57 3.23 2.23 -9.60
N VAL A 58 3.48 1.34 -8.63
CA VAL A 58 4.84 1.08 -8.15
C VAL A 58 5.73 0.56 -9.28
N SER A 59 5.28 -0.46 -10.04
CA SER A 59 6.05 -1.01 -11.16
C SER A 59 6.41 0.03 -12.21
N HIS A 60 5.51 0.99 -12.44
CA HIS A 60 5.71 1.98 -13.51
C HIS A 60 6.56 3.17 -13.06
N TYR A 61 6.40 3.62 -11.81
CA TYR A 61 6.94 4.88 -11.35
C TYR A 61 8.03 4.77 -10.28
N GLN A 62 8.40 3.55 -9.81
CA GLN A 62 9.41 3.41 -8.76
C GLN A 62 10.75 4.07 -9.12
N HIS A 63 11.08 4.15 -10.41
CA HIS A 63 12.30 4.80 -10.89
C HIS A 63 12.38 6.28 -10.51
N LEU A 64 11.25 6.96 -10.29
CA LEU A 64 11.21 8.35 -9.83
C LEU A 64 11.70 8.52 -8.37
N CYS A 65 11.76 7.44 -7.61
CA CYS A 65 12.27 7.44 -6.24
C CYS A 65 13.78 7.15 -6.16
N GLU A 66 14.42 6.76 -7.27
CA GLU A 66 15.85 6.42 -7.29
C GLU A 66 16.71 7.62 -6.87
N GLY A 67 17.69 7.35 -6.02
CA GLY A 67 18.59 8.40 -5.48
C GLY A 67 17.94 9.33 -4.45
N SER A 68 16.66 9.15 -4.12
CA SER A 68 15.96 9.89 -3.06
C SER A 68 15.86 9.07 -1.77
N ARG A 69 15.32 9.68 -0.70
CA ARG A 69 14.98 8.97 0.54
C ARG A 69 13.63 8.26 0.47
N THR A 70 12.82 8.58 -0.53
CA THR A 70 11.46 8.07 -0.67
C THR A 70 11.46 6.63 -1.14
N SER A 71 10.69 5.77 -0.47
CA SER A 71 10.51 4.36 -0.83
C SER A 71 9.04 4.08 -1.13
N MET A 72 8.77 3.06 -1.95
CA MET A 72 7.39 2.67 -2.27
C MET A 72 6.96 1.42 -1.52
N VAL A 73 5.73 1.45 -0.98
CA VAL A 73 5.02 0.32 -0.38
C VAL A 73 3.89 -0.09 -1.31
N ILE A 74 3.79 -1.37 -1.63
CA ILE A 74 2.72 -1.89 -2.48
C ILE A 74 1.49 -2.17 -1.62
N HIS A 75 0.36 -1.55 -1.98
CA HIS A 75 -0.94 -1.86 -1.41
C HIS A 75 -1.65 -2.92 -2.25
N PHE A 76 -1.96 -4.07 -1.64
CA PHE A 76 -2.59 -5.18 -2.35
C PHE A 76 -4.10 -5.30 -2.14
N SER A 77 -4.70 -4.49 -1.28
CA SER A 77 -6.15 -4.52 -1.10
C SER A 77 -6.88 -3.67 -2.13
N VAL A 78 -7.90 -4.24 -2.73
CA VAL A 78 -8.76 -3.56 -3.71
C VAL A 78 -10.23 -3.89 -3.43
N SER A 79 -11.09 -2.90 -3.55
CA SER A 79 -12.52 -3.03 -3.82
C SER A 79 -12.96 -1.84 -4.64
N THR A 80 -13.98 -1.98 -5.47
CA THR A 80 -14.46 -0.88 -6.31
C THR A 80 -15.83 -0.40 -5.86
N ARG A 81 -16.13 0.88 -6.09
CA ARG A 81 -17.48 1.43 -5.85
C ARG A 81 -18.57 0.74 -6.66
N HIS A 82 -18.20 0.00 -7.70
CA HIS A 82 -19.14 -0.73 -8.55
C HIS A 82 -19.56 -2.08 -7.96
N ALA A 83 -18.94 -2.52 -6.86
CA ALA A 83 -19.26 -3.79 -6.21
C ALA A 83 -20.58 -3.78 -5.41
N GLY A 84 -21.32 -2.66 -5.41
CA GLY A 84 -22.59 -2.55 -4.69
C GLY A 84 -22.42 -2.79 -3.18
N PRO A 85 -23.20 -3.74 -2.59
CA PRO A 85 -23.12 -4.03 -1.16
C PRO A 85 -21.73 -4.50 -0.69
N ASP A 86 -20.93 -5.05 -1.60
CA ASP A 86 -19.60 -5.58 -1.30
C ASP A 86 -18.48 -4.54 -1.48
N ALA A 87 -18.79 -3.27 -1.73
CA ALA A 87 -17.80 -2.22 -1.92
C ALA A 87 -16.83 -2.08 -0.74
N ALA A 88 -17.22 -2.50 0.46
CA ALA A 88 -16.34 -2.52 1.64
C ALA A 88 -15.49 -3.80 1.75
N ASN A 89 -15.73 -4.84 0.94
CA ASN A 89 -15.01 -6.10 0.98
C ASN A 89 -13.68 -5.97 0.21
N LYS A 90 -12.58 -5.78 0.92
CA LYS A 90 -11.24 -5.70 0.33
C LYS A 90 -10.71 -7.08 -0.03
N VAL A 91 -10.41 -7.28 -1.31
CA VAL A 91 -9.76 -8.50 -1.81
C VAL A 91 -8.26 -8.25 -2.03
N ILE A 92 -7.45 -9.30 -1.94
CA ILE A 92 -6.01 -9.23 -2.20
C ILE A 92 -5.77 -9.52 -3.68
N VAL A 93 -5.00 -8.65 -4.35
CA VAL A 93 -4.74 -8.71 -5.81
C VAL A 93 -3.29 -8.98 -6.14
N GLY A 94 -2.53 -9.53 -5.22
CA GLY A 94 -1.13 -9.89 -5.44
C GLY A 94 -0.55 -10.65 -4.26
N HIS A 95 0.71 -11.07 -4.41
CA HIS A 95 1.46 -11.84 -3.44
C HIS A 95 2.75 -11.11 -3.02
N ALA A 96 3.28 -11.45 -1.85
CA ALA A 96 4.45 -10.76 -1.30
C ALA A 96 5.72 -10.94 -2.15
N ASP A 97 5.86 -12.02 -2.90
CA ASP A 97 6.96 -12.26 -3.83
C ASP A 97 7.03 -11.25 -4.99
N GLU A 98 5.90 -10.61 -5.32
CA GLU A 98 5.85 -9.57 -6.36
C GLU A 98 6.50 -8.25 -5.91
N VAL A 99 6.67 -8.00 -4.59
CA VAL A 99 6.99 -6.68 -4.06
C VAL A 99 8.36 -6.20 -4.52
N ILE A 100 9.40 -7.01 -4.30
CA ILE A 100 10.78 -6.66 -4.64
C ILE A 100 10.99 -6.54 -6.15
N PRO A 101 10.52 -7.48 -6.99
CA PRO A 101 10.63 -7.36 -8.45
C PRO A 101 9.95 -6.11 -9.03
N ARG A 102 8.95 -5.58 -8.33
CA ARG A 102 8.25 -4.36 -8.74
C ARG A 102 8.87 -3.07 -8.19
N GLY A 103 9.94 -3.18 -7.39
CA GLY A 103 10.62 -2.03 -6.79
C GLY A 103 10.01 -1.55 -5.47
N GLY A 104 9.12 -2.32 -4.87
CA GLY A 104 8.57 -2.03 -3.54
C GLY A 104 9.51 -2.50 -2.42
N VAL A 105 9.45 -1.84 -1.26
CA VAL A 105 10.22 -2.21 -0.06
C VAL A 105 9.36 -2.78 1.06
N GLY A 106 8.06 -2.75 0.91
CA GLY A 106 7.10 -3.27 1.88
C GLY A 106 5.74 -3.49 1.24
N VAL A 107 4.86 -4.12 1.98
CA VAL A 107 3.51 -4.48 1.54
C VAL A 107 2.47 -3.95 2.53
N SER A 108 1.31 -3.58 2.03
CA SER A 108 0.17 -3.23 2.88
C SER A 108 -1.13 -3.84 2.37
N CYS A 109 -2.07 -4.01 3.29
CA CYS A 109 -3.46 -4.35 2.97
C CYS A 109 -4.40 -3.69 3.97
N GLN A 110 -5.69 -3.72 3.67
CA GLN A 110 -6.73 -3.06 4.44
C GLN A 110 -7.77 -4.04 4.94
N VAL A 111 -8.22 -3.81 6.17
CA VAL A 111 -9.39 -4.44 6.78
C VAL A 111 -10.39 -3.36 7.18
N ASN A 112 -11.64 -3.52 6.76
CA ASN A 112 -12.75 -2.65 7.16
C ASN A 112 -13.51 -3.33 8.32
N MET A 113 -13.23 -2.90 9.54
CA MET A 113 -13.87 -3.39 10.76
C MET A 113 -15.34 -2.98 10.81
N GLY A 114 -16.22 -3.92 11.20
CA GLY A 114 -17.67 -3.72 11.18
C GLY A 114 -18.33 -4.05 9.84
N SER A 115 -17.55 -4.44 8.82
CA SER A 115 -18.09 -4.98 7.57
C SER A 115 -18.61 -6.40 7.76
N PRO A 116 -19.67 -6.83 7.04
CA PRO A 116 -20.08 -8.25 7.01
C PRO A 116 -18.96 -9.20 6.55
N ASN A 117 -17.96 -8.70 5.83
CA ASN A 117 -16.82 -9.46 5.31
C ASN A 117 -15.55 -9.31 6.15
N GLU A 118 -15.64 -8.75 7.36
CA GLU A 118 -14.50 -8.50 8.25
C GLU A 118 -13.62 -9.74 8.47
N ALA A 119 -14.23 -10.87 8.82
CA ALA A 119 -13.51 -12.11 9.10
C ALA A 119 -12.66 -12.57 7.90
N ALA A 120 -13.21 -12.49 6.69
CA ALA A 120 -12.50 -12.85 5.46
C ALA A 120 -11.35 -11.88 5.15
N MET A 121 -11.51 -10.59 5.45
CA MET A 121 -10.44 -9.60 5.29
C MET A 121 -9.30 -9.81 6.30
N ILE A 122 -9.61 -10.15 7.55
CA ILE A 122 -8.62 -10.50 8.58
C ILE A 122 -7.83 -11.76 8.15
N GLU A 123 -8.52 -12.78 7.64
CA GLU A 123 -7.87 -13.99 7.14
C GLU A 123 -6.89 -13.68 6.00
N ARG A 124 -7.30 -12.87 5.01
CA ARG A 124 -6.44 -12.42 3.90
C ARG A 124 -5.24 -11.63 4.39
N MET A 125 -5.42 -10.74 5.36
CA MET A 125 -4.33 -10.01 6.02
C MET A 125 -3.33 -10.97 6.69
N GLY A 126 -3.83 -11.99 7.39
CA GLY A 126 -3.00 -13.01 8.01
C GLY A 126 -2.20 -13.83 7.01
N GLN A 127 -2.78 -14.17 5.85
CA GLN A 127 -2.10 -14.86 4.75
C GLN A 127 -0.97 -13.99 4.18
N LEU A 128 -1.27 -12.74 3.82
CA LEU A 128 -0.28 -11.80 3.28
C LEU A 128 0.85 -11.53 4.30
N SER A 129 0.53 -11.48 5.60
CA SER A 129 1.52 -11.30 6.66
C SER A 129 2.51 -12.46 6.73
N ARG A 130 2.05 -13.70 6.56
CA ARG A 130 2.94 -14.89 6.51
C ARG A 130 3.84 -14.85 5.28
N GLU A 131 3.30 -14.49 4.12
CA GLU A 131 4.09 -14.34 2.90
C GLU A 131 5.14 -13.24 3.06
N ALA A 132 4.76 -12.07 3.60
CA ALA A 132 5.67 -10.96 3.84
C ALA A 132 6.83 -11.35 4.77
N LEU A 133 6.53 -12.14 5.82
CA LEU A 133 7.56 -12.65 6.73
C LEU A 133 8.56 -13.55 6.01
N HIS A 134 8.07 -14.43 5.12
CA HIS A 134 8.91 -15.33 4.35
C HIS A 134 9.86 -14.58 3.39
N HIS A 135 9.41 -13.46 2.85
CA HIS A 135 10.19 -12.61 1.94
C HIS A 135 10.93 -11.46 2.63
N GLU A 136 11.03 -11.47 3.96
CA GLU A 136 11.67 -10.43 4.75
C GLU A 136 11.16 -9.00 4.43
N LEU A 137 9.85 -8.88 4.23
CA LEU A 137 9.18 -7.62 3.96
C LEU A 137 8.48 -7.09 5.22
N PRO A 138 8.56 -5.78 5.50
CA PRO A 138 7.63 -5.16 6.43
C PRO A 138 6.21 -5.19 5.85
N MET A 139 5.23 -5.51 6.71
CA MET A 139 3.82 -5.56 6.36
C MET A 139 3.04 -4.58 7.22
N PHE A 140 2.19 -3.78 6.59
CA PHE A 140 1.42 -2.73 7.22
C PHE A 140 -0.08 -3.00 7.05
N GLY A 141 -0.79 -3.17 8.16
CA GLY A 141 -2.23 -3.32 8.18
C GLY A 141 -2.92 -1.97 8.30
N MET A 142 -3.72 -1.59 7.31
CA MET A 142 -4.63 -0.45 7.40
C MET A 142 -5.95 -0.95 7.99
N VAL A 143 -6.20 -0.65 9.24
CA VAL A 143 -7.43 -1.09 9.94
C VAL A 143 -8.35 0.10 10.08
N LEU A 144 -9.44 0.08 9.31
CA LEU A 144 -10.45 1.15 9.31
C LEU A 144 -11.72 0.65 10.00
N SER A 145 -12.25 1.44 10.92
CA SER A 145 -13.54 1.15 11.56
C SER A 145 -14.68 1.73 10.72
N LEU A 146 -15.65 0.91 10.36
CA LEU A 146 -16.92 1.33 9.74
C LEU A 146 -18.03 1.53 10.79
N ILE A 147 -17.75 1.33 12.08
CA ILE A 147 -18.77 1.36 13.14
C ILE A 147 -19.23 2.79 13.44
N HIS A 148 -18.44 3.79 13.08
CA HIS A 148 -18.70 5.21 13.38
C HIS A 148 -18.91 6.07 12.12
N ILE A 149 -19.19 5.44 10.97
CA ILE A 149 -19.47 6.13 9.71
C ILE A 149 -20.96 6.05 9.42
#